data_74ff79db8c5d38269f7ed731a9e5dd16
#
_entry.id   74ff79db8c5d38269f7ed731a9e5dd16
#
_cell.length_a   1.000
_cell.length_b   1.000
_cell.length_c   1.000
_cell.angle_alpha   90.00
_cell.angle_beta   90.00
_cell.angle_gamma   90.00
#
_symmetry.space_group_name_H-M   'P 1'
#
loop_
_entity.id
_entity.type
_entity.pdbx_description
1 polymer ?
#
loop_
_entity_poly.entity_id
_entity_poly.type
_entity_poly.pdbx_seq_one_letter_code
_entity_poly.pdbx_strand_id
1 'polypeptide(L)'
;MIKNYLTILAFSATAGLYAQADVTLKVDDRNNKTKTAIKFKGQFNNWTDVSAYDDGTNGDATANDNIWSLKVASVADGTYEWGAVDQDGAWLTPGVPNYKFTVASGAVSGQVEIVIPKTKPTHPVVFTVRDLAKKESGVKLKGSMFGWSSKDMFDNGTNGDTTAGDNVWTLKTDIEEGSWEWGIENQCGWKLVGPNRQYTVAVGGAVTGSISYSIPAQSTPKNVTFRVYMGDVIVNAAGLYIAGDFQDAVAGKSLCNWSKDTLRLTDADNNDVYDLTVSLSPGSYQYKYFNGRGGDKDGETGNFKTGGCGNDNGLGGFNRTIDLSGLTKDTVLVIYRYDSCSTYKLPTTGIRKSNSVFKGIYPNPATASANVSFTNKNIAHVVELFDISGKVIAKNNFATGVNYGTIMKPAAGTYFVKVSSADGATATTTLVFE
;
A
#
# COMPACT_ATOMS: atom_id res chain seq x y z
N MET A 1 45.77 80.80 8.35
CA MET A 1 46.53 79.57 8.36
C MET A 1 45.86 78.60 9.31
N ILE A 2 45.07 77.62 8.77
CA ILE A 2 44.37 76.60 9.55
C ILE A 2 45.19 75.33 9.39
N LYS A 3 45.75 74.82 10.48
CA LYS A 3 46.49 73.56 10.51
C LYS A 3 45.50 72.42 10.74
N ASN A 4 45.30 71.61 9.70
CA ASN A 4 44.59 70.36 9.83
C ASN A 4 45.47 69.30 10.49
N TYR A 5 45.01 68.78 11.65
CA TYR A 5 45.57 67.59 12.26
C TYR A 5 44.81 66.36 11.74
N LEU A 6 45.49 65.49 10.99
CA LEU A 6 45.03 64.20 10.56
C LEU A 6 45.25 63.22 11.72
N THR A 7 44.18 62.83 12.41
CA THR A 7 44.23 61.80 13.43
C THR A 7 44.08 60.42 12.71
N ILE A 8 45.20 59.67 12.67
CA ILE A 8 45.18 58.28 12.19
C ILE A 8 44.66 57.41 13.34
N LEU A 9 43.44 56.90 13.21
CA LEU A 9 42.93 55.80 14.08
C LEU A 9 43.60 54.50 13.61
N ALA A 10 44.51 53.99 14.40
CA ALA A 10 45.03 52.64 14.25
C ALA A 10 44.00 51.66 14.77
N PHE A 11 43.32 50.95 13.88
CA PHE A 11 42.55 49.77 14.25
C PHE A 11 43.51 48.63 14.53
N SER A 12 43.78 48.34 15.78
CA SER A 12 44.40 47.08 16.18
C SER A 12 43.38 45.96 16.01
N ALA A 13 43.46 45.22 14.92
CA ALA A 13 42.78 43.93 14.80
C ALA A 13 43.45 42.98 15.81
N THR A 14 42.84 42.80 16.95
CA THR A 14 43.15 41.67 17.82
C THR A 14 42.66 40.40 17.10
N ALA A 15 43.59 39.74 16.40
CA ALA A 15 43.36 38.34 16.00
C ALA A 15 43.17 37.55 17.31
N GLY A 16 41.93 37.20 17.62
CA GLY A 16 41.65 36.30 18.72
C GLY A 16 42.40 35.00 18.44
N LEU A 17 43.39 34.67 19.24
CA LEU A 17 43.98 33.34 19.26
C LEU A 17 42.92 32.40 19.76
N TYR A 18 42.14 31.80 18.83
CA TYR A 18 41.28 30.69 19.18
C TYR A 18 42.18 29.54 19.64
N ALA A 19 41.89 29.00 20.81
CA ALA A 19 42.58 27.82 21.28
C ALA A 19 42.31 26.68 20.28
N GLN A 20 43.36 25.94 19.99
CA GLN A 20 43.28 24.80 19.05
C GLN A 20 43.80 23.56 19.76
N ALA A 21 43.32 22.42 19.37
CA ALA A 21 43.79 21.11 19.84
C ALA A 21 44.07 20.17 18.68
N ASP A 22 45.07 19.31 18.89
CA ASP A 22 45.23 18.14 18.05
C ASP A 22 44.19 17.06 18.47
N VAL A 23 43.44 16.53 17.56
CA VAL A 23 42.43 15.50 17.81
C VAL A 23 42.87 14.21 17.12
N THR A 24 43.00 13.12 17.88
CA THR A 24 43.23 11.79 17.30
C THR A 24 41.91 11.02 17.26
N LEU A 25 41.39 10.77 16.05
CA LEU A 25 40.25 9.93 15.81
C LEU A 25 40.71 8.48 15.63
N LYS A 26 39.94 7.51 16.13
CA LYS A 26 40.30 6.10 16.12
C LYS A 26 39.12 5.21 15.67
N VAL A 27 39.47 4.10 14.99
CA VAL A 27 38.59 2.96 14.76
C VAL A 27 39.30 1.70 15.22
N ASP A 28 38.73 1.03 16.21
CA ASP A 28 39.26 -0.21 16.79
C ASP A 28 38.58 -1.41 16.13
N ASP A 29 39.29 -2.14 15.25
CA ASP A 29 38.84 -3.38 14.58
C ASP A 29 39.53 -4.63 15.17
N ARG A 30 40.13 -4.54 16.37
CA ARG A 30 40.81 -5.68 17.01
C ARG A 30 39.91 -6.89 17.22
N ASN A 31 38.62 -6.66 17.34
CA ASN A 31 37.63 -7.74 17.51
C ASN A 31 37.45 -8.62 16.26
N ASN A 32 37.61 -8.04 15.08
CA ASN A 32 37.30 -8.72 13.82
C ASN A 32 38.49 -8.85 12.88
N LYS A 33 39.36 -7.83 12.87
CA LYS A 33 40.56 -7.75 12.01
C LYS A 33 40.22 -7.91 10.52
N THR A 34 39.12 -7.30 10.10
CA THR A 34 38.56 -7.45 8.75
C THR A 34 38.78 -6.23 7.88
N LYS A 35 39.22 -5.11 8.46
CA LYS A 35 39.38 -3.87 7.71
C LYS A 35 40.76 -3.78 7.12
N THR A 36 40.85 -3.47 5.83
CA THR A 36 42.09 -3.30 5.08
C THR A 36 42.38 -1.84 4.77
N ALA A 37 41.38 -0.98 4.89
CA ALA A 37 41.49 0.45 4.81
C ALA A 37 40.27 1.10 5.52
N ILE A 38 40.53 2.20 6.22
CA ILE A 38 39.53 3.04 6.85
C ILE A 38 39.76 4.49 6.45
N LYS A 39 38.65 5.21 6.24
CA LYS A 39 38.69 6.67 5.99
C LYS A 39 37.77 7.36 6.97
N PHE A 40 38.28 8.47 7.52
CA PHE A 40 37.51 9.37 8.36
C PHE A 40 36.91 10.50 7.54
N LYS A 41 35.73 10.96 7.94
CA LYS A 41 35.07 12.16 7.41
C LYS A 41 34.25 12.84 8.49
N GLY A 42 34.11 14.16 8.40
CA GLY A 42 33.36 14.93 9.38
C GLY A 42 33.35 16.41 9.10
N GLN A 43 32.74 17.18 9.98
CA GLN A 43 32.72 18.65 9.88
C GLN A 43 34.13 19.27 9.94
N PHE A 44 35.08 18.61 10.58
CA PHE A 44 36.48 19.07 10.64
C PHE A 44 37.20 19.10 9.28
N ASN A 45 36.69 18.39 8.27
CA ASN A 45 37.27 18.32 6.93
C ASN A 45 36.23 18.44 5.80
N ASN A 46 35.07 19.07 6.08
CA ASN A 46 33.94 19.22 5.15
C ASN A 46 33.47 17.88 4.57
N TRP A 47 33.43 16.83 5.36
CA TRP A 47 32.99 15.49 4.99
C TRP A 47 33.79 14.83 3.86
N THR A 48 35.02 15.30 3.60
CA THR A 48 35.91 14.68 2.61
C THR A 48 36.57 13.44 3.23
N ASP A 49 36.73 12.38 2.46
CA ASP A 49 37.40 11.15 2.88
C ASP A 49 38.89 11.40 3.13
N VAL A 50 39.38 11.07 4.33
CA VAL A 50 40.79 11.10 4.68
C VAL A 50 41.20 9.74 5.21
N SER A 51 42.30 9.17 4.68
CA SER A 51 42.78 7.86 5.07
C SER A 51 43.22 7.83 6.55
N ALA A 52 42.82 6.76 7.22
CA ALA A 52 43.37 6.38 8.53
C ALA A 52 44.63 5.52 8.36
N TYR A 53 45.39 5.41 9.43
CA TYR A 53 46.68 4.73 9.45
C TYR A 53 46.67 3.66 10.56
N ASP A 54 47.24 2.49 10.28
CA ASP A 54 47.53 1.39 11.21
C ASP A 54 49.00 0.96 10.97
N ASP A 55 49.89 1.96 10.93
CA ASP A 55 51.32 1.80 10.58
C ASP A 55 52.28 2.45 11.58
N GLY A 56 51.81 2.87 12.75
CA GLY A 56 52.56 3.57 13.77
C GLY A 56 52.77 5.04 13.48
N THR A 57 52.04 5.65 12.52
CA THR A 57 52.15 7.06 12.14
C THR A 57 50.80 7.79 12.28
N ASN A 58 50.84 9.13 12.11
CA ASN A 58 49.62 9.98 12.05
C ASN A 58 48.63 9.79 13.21
N GLY A 59 49.15 9.54 14.42
CA GLY A 59 48.33 9.34 15.62
C GLY A 59 48.10 7.89 15.97
N ASP A 60 48.50 6.98 15.08
CA ASP A 60 48.59 5.58 15.40
C ASP A 60 49.79 5.32 16.33
N ALA A 61 49.56 4.52 17.36
CA ALA A 61 50.57 4.27 18.39
C ALA A 61 51.37 2.99 18.12
N THR A 62 50.78 2.01 17.40
CA THR A 62 51.37 0.70 17.22
C THR A 62 51.00 0.12 15.87
N ALA A 63 51.94 -0.02 14.98
CA ALA A 63 51.70 -0.55 13.64
C ALA A 63 51.09 -1.95 13.67
N ASN A 64 50.09 -2.19 12.80
CA ASN A 64 49.42 -3.45 12.58
C ASN A 64 48.70 -4.04 13.81
N ASP A 65 48.21 -3.18 14.70
CA ASP A 65 47.42 -3.62 15.86
C ASP A 65 45.92 -3.62 15.61
N ASN A 66 45.49 -3.21 14.40
CA ASN A 66 44.09 -3.05 13.95
C ASN A 66 43.36 -1.89 14.68
N ILE A 67 44.08 -0.91 15.14
CA ILE A 67 43.55 0.38 15.59
C ILE A 67 43.92 1.43 14.54
N TRP A 68 42.99 1.73 13.68
CA TRP A 68 43.15 2.72 12.61
C TRP A 68 43.05 4.14 13.20
N SER A 69 44.02 4.98 13.02
CA SER A 69 44.08 6.31 13.61
C SER A 69 44.25 7.42 12.59
N LEU A 70 43.77 8.62 12.92
CA LEU A 70 44.03 9.87 12.19
C LEU A 70 44.21 10.99 13.16
N LYS A 71 45.40 11.63 13.12
CA LYS A 71 45.65 12.87 13.84
C LYS A 71 45.20 14.06 12.99
N VAL A 72 44.20 14.79 13.46
CA VAL A 72 43.77 16.08 12.90
C VAL A 72 44.40 17.18 13.70
N ALA A 73 45.32 17.90 13.10
CA ALA A 73 46.07 18.97 13.80
C ALA A 73 45.29 20.29 13.84
N SER A 74 45.49 21.05 14.91
CA SER A 74 45.02 22.43 15.02
C SER A 74 43.53 22.63 14.82
N VAL A 75 42.68 21.73 15.37
CA VAL A 75 41.23 21.87 15.36
C VAL A 75 40.82 23.01 16.29
N ALA A 76 40.09 23.99 15.76
CA ALA A 76 39.62 25.14 16.53
C ALA A 76 38.57 24.75 17.58
N ASP A 77 38.31 25.61 18.54
CA ASP A 77 37.21 25.41 19.50
C ASP A 77 35.90 25.29 18.77
N GLY A 78 35.11 24.24 19.11
CA GLY A 78 33.83 23.91 18.48
C GLY A 78 33.40 22.48 18.74
N THR A 79 32.17 22.14 18.35
CA THR A 79 31.67 20.77 18.37
C THR A 79 31.56 20.25 16.93
N TYR A 80 32.13 19.09 16.69
CA TYR A 80 32.26 18.49 15.36
C TYR A 80 31.61 17.13 15.30
N GLU A 81 30.80 16.92 14.26
CA GLU A 81 30.29 15.60 13.91
C GLU A 81 31.27 14.87 13.00
N TRP A 82 31.40 13.56 13.19
CA TRP A 82 32.30 12.73 12.41
C TRP A 82 31.81 11.27 12.31
N GLY A 83 32.42 10.53 11.41
CA GLY A 83 32.25 9.09 11.25
C GLY A 83 33.36 8.50 10.39
N ALA A 84 33.27 7.21 10.13
CA ALA A 84 34.25 6.49 9.33
C ALA A 84 33.57 5.52 8.36
N VAL A 85 34.25 5.28 7.22
CA VAL A 85 33.87 4.27 6.22
C VAL A 85 35.03 3.29 6.04
N ASP A 86 34.70 2.08 5.65
CA ASP A 86 35.67 1.03 5.35
C ASP A 86 36.16 1.10 3.89
N GLN A 87 36.96 0.09 3.48
CA GLN A 87 37.52 -0.04 2.14
C GLN A 87 36.44 -0.08 1.03
N ASP A 88 35.24 -0.51 1.33
CA ASP A 88 34.10 -0.64 0.41
C ASP A 88 33.20 0.61 0.41
N GLY A 89 33.55 1.61 1.24
CA GLY A 89 32.78 2.83 1.43
C GLY A 89 31.55 2.68 2.35
N ALA A 90 31.43 1.54 3.02
CA ALA A 90 30.35 1.31 3.97
C ALA A 90 30.62 2.04 5.29
N TRP A 91 29.56 2.69 5.83
CA TRP A 91 29.63 3.32 7.16
C TRP A 91 29.86 2.26 8.24
N LEU A 92 30.84 2.50 9.11
CA LEU A 92 31.17 1.57 10.20
C LEU A 92 30.13 1.54 11.31
N THR A 93 29.23 2.53 11.34
CA THR A 93 28.15 2.63 12.32
C THR A 93 26.83 2.95 11.60
N PRO A 94 26.31 2.04 10.74
CA PRO A 94 25.07 2.28 10.04
C PRO A 94 23.88 2.37 11.02
N GLY A 95 22.99 3.35 10.79
CA GLY A 95 21.76 3.50 11.58
C GLY A 95 21.91 4.21 12.93
N VAL A 96 23.09 4.67 13.30
CA VAL A 96 23.32 5.53 14.48
C VAL A 96 23.66 6.95 14.04
N PRO A 97 23.38 7.98 14.87
CA PRO A 97 23.81 9.35 14.61
C PRO A 97 25.33 9.43 14.50
N ASN A 98 25.83 10.44 13.75
CA ASN A 98 27.25 10.72 13.71
C ASN A 98 27.81 10.92 15.12
N TYR A 99 29.02 10.45 15.34
CA TYR A 99 29.75 10.73 16.58
C TYR A 99 30.10 12.21 16.69
N LYS A 100 30.29 12.67 17.94
CA LYS A 100 30.64 14.08 18.23
C LYS A 100 31.79 14.17 19.15
N PHE A 101 32.71 15.08 18.85
CA PHE A 101 33.70 15.56 19.80
C PHE A 101 33.64 17.08 19.88
N THR A 102 34.12 17.60 21.00
CA THR A 102 34.19 19.04 21.25
C THR A 102 35.61 19.42 21.60
N VAL A 103 36.13 20.50 20.99
CA VAL A 103 37.33 21.17 21.37
C VAL A 103 36.94 22.45 22.12
N ALA A 104 37.45 22.62 23.32
CA ALA A 104 37.19 23.80 24.13
C ALA A 104 38.43 24.19 24.90
N SER A 105 38.93 25.40 24.67
CA SER A 105 40.15 25.93 25.31
C SER A 105 41.38 25.00 25.19
N GLY A 106 41.49 24.34 24.00
CA GLY A 106 42.59 23.40 23.73
C GLY A 106 42.41 21.99 24.32
N ALA A 107 41.29 21.71 24.98
CA ALA A 107 40.96 20.38 25.49
C ALA A 107 39.95 19.67 24.55
N VAL A 108 40.15 18.37 24.35
CA VAL A 108 39.24 17.50 23.55
C VAL A 108 38.37 16.70 24.50
N SER A 109 37.06 16.66 24.23
CA SER A 109 36.08 15.84 24.93
C SER A 109 35.07 15.22 23.98
N GLY A 110 34.29 14.25 24.44
CA GLY A 110 33.31 13.56 23.63
C GLY A 110 33.87 12.28 22.99
N GLN A 111 33.28 11.86 21.87
CA GLN A 111 33.53 10.56 21.25
C GLN A 111 34.56 10.70 20.13
N VAL A 112 35.76 10.18 20.33
CA VAL A 112 36.87 10.18 19.37
C VAL A 112 37.27 8.77 18.91
N GLU A 113 36.55 7.74 19.36
CA GLU A 113 36.84 6.35 19.04
C GLU A 113 35.55 5.59 18.64
N ILE A 114 35.64 4.79 17.59
CA ILE A 114 34.68 3.80 17.20
C ILE A 114 35.24 2.41 17.48
N VAL A 115 34.57 1.62 18.29
CA VAL A 115 34.92 0.21 18.49
C VAL A 115 33.99 -0.61 17.63
N ILE A 116 34.52 -1.36 16.66
CA ILE A 116 33.73 -2.27 15.83
C ILE A 116 33.37 -3.48 16.69
N PRO A 117 32.05 -3.75 16.89
CA PRO A 117 31.64 -4.90 17.68
C PRO A 117 32.14 -6.19 17.07
N LYS A 118 32.46 -7.17 17.92
CA LYS A 118 32.81 -8.51 17.45
C LYS A 118 31.66 -9.11 16.63
N THR A 119 31.96 -9.55 15.41
CA THR A 119 30.99 -10.31 14.61
C THR A 119 30.71 -11.63 15.31
N LYS A 120 29.42 -11.95 15.45
CA LYS A 120 29.01 -13.24 16.01
C LYS A 120 29.06 -14.30 14.91
N PRO A 121 29.39 -15.55 15.25
CA PRO A 121 29.25 -16.66 14.32
C PRO A 121 27.82 -16.74 13.78
N THR A 122 27.70 -17.13 12.52
CA THR A 122 26.40 -17.43 11.90
C THR A 122 26.22 -18.95 11.80
N HIS A 123 24.95 -19.36 11.92
CA HIS A 123 24.57 -20.78 11.85
C HIS A 123 23.36 -20.95 10.93
N PRO A 124 23.29 -22.04 10.16
CA PRO A 124 22.16 -22.29 9.26
C PRO A 124 20.88 -22.54 10.06
N VAL A 125 19.86 -21.76 9.74
CA VAL A 125 18.50 -21.90 10.29
C VAL A 125 17.52 -22.12 9.15
N VAL A 126 16.59 -23.07 9.32
CA VAL A 126 15.52 -23.32 8.35
C VAL A 126 14.20 -22.86 8.96
N PHE A 127 13.64 -21.79 8.42
CA PHE A 127 12.30 -21.34 8.76
C PHE A 127 11.28 -22.10 7.92
N THR A 128 10.15 -22.43 8.53
CA THR A 128 9.07 -23.15 7.86
C THR A 128 7.73 -22.48 8.10
N VAL A 129 6.99 -22.25 7.02
CA VAL A 129 5.60 -21.76 7.08
C VAL A 129 4.71 -22.74 6.33
N ARG A 130 3.78 -23.35 7.05
CA ARG A 130 2.79 -24.26 6.46
C ARG A 130 1.51 -23.50 6.15
N ASP A 131 1.14 -23.38 4.88
CA ASP A 131 -0.13 -22.78 4.48
C ASP A 131 -1.25 -23.82 4.48
N LEU A 132 -1.94 -23.95 5.60
CA LEU A 132 -3.10 -24.87 5.71
C LEU A 132 -4.32 -24.36 4.94
N ALA A 133 -4.36 -23.09 4.59
CA ALA A 133 -5.43 -22.51 3.76
C ALA A 133 -5.22 -22.79 2.26
N LYS A 134 -4.00 -23.17 1.86
CA LYS A 134 -3.59 -23.48 0.46
C LYS A 134 -3.94 -22.35 -0.52
N LYS A 135 -3.72 -21.11 -0.12
CA LYS A 135 -4.10 -19.94 -0.91
C LYS A 135 -2.95 -19.01 -1.23
N GLU A 136 -1.83 -19.10 -0.53
CA GLU A 136 -0.73 -18.17 -0.73
C GLU A 136 0.03 -18.51 -2.01
N SER A 137 0.27 -17.49 -2.84
CA SER A 137 1.09 -17.59 -4.05
C SER A 137 2.53 -17.14 -3.84
N GLY A 138 2.83 -16.62 -2.66
CA GLY A 138 4.16 -16.20 -2.23
C GLY A 138 4.14 -15.80 -0.76
N VAL A 139 5.11 -16.30 -0.02
CA VAL A 139 5.32 -15.99 1.40
C VAL A 139 6.71 -15.40 1.57
N LYS A 140 6.82 -14.36 2.39
CA LYS A 140 8.10 -13.74 2.75
C LYS A 140 8.28 -13.79 4.25
N LEU A 141 9.51 -14.06 4.66
CA LEU A 141 9.97 -13.94 6.03
C LEU A 141 10.44 -12.51 6.30
N LYS A 142 10.09 -11.95 7.43
CA LYS A 142 10.53 -10.64 7.87
C LYS A 142 10.88 -10.68 9.35
N GLY A 143 12.02 -10.13 9.74
CA GLY A 143 12.44 -10.23 11.13
C GLY A 143 13.61 -9.32 11.48
N SER A 144 13.83 -9.20 12.79
CA SER A 144 14.88 -8.34 13.36
C SER A 144 16.29 -8.78 12.94
N MET A 145 16.52 -10.06 12.67
CA MET A 145 17.78 -10.59 12.14
C MET A 145 18.13 -10.05 10.73
N PHE A 146 17.17 -9.50 10.02
CA PHE A 146 17.35 -8.85 8.71
C PHE A 146 17.08 -7.35 8.75
N GLY A 147 17.06 -6.74 9.94
CA GLY A 147 16.64 -5.35 10.09
C GLY A 147 15.21 -5.10 9.59
N TRP A 148 14.34 -6.09 9.69
CA TRP A 148 12.96 -6.09 9.19
C TRP A 148 12.82 -5.97 7.65
N SER A 149 13.90 -6.28 6.91
CA SER A 149 13.81 -6.47 5.46
C SER A 149 13.19 -7.83 5.13
N SER A 150 12.38 -7.88 4.08
CA SER A 150 11.70 -9.10 3.65
C SER A 150 12.62 -10.03 2.86
N LYS A 151 12.50 -11.34 3.08
CA LYS A 151 13.18 -12.41 2.36
C LYS A 151 12.14 -13.39 1.81
N ASP A 152 12.27 -13.74 0.54
CA ASP A 152 11.37 -14.73 -0.08
C ASP A 152 11.53 -16.11 0.57
N MET A 153 10.40 -16.77 0.80
CA MET A 153 10.35 -18.19 1.15
C MET A 153 9.96 -19.02 -0.08
N PHE A 154 10.30 -20.29 -0.08
CA PHE A 154 10.20 -21.13 -1.27
C PHE A 154 9.34 -22.38 -0.99
N ASP A 155 8.48 -22.73 -1.96
CA ASP A 155 7.68 -23.96 -2.03
C ASP A 155 7.92 -24.60 -3.40
N ASN A 156 9.21 -24.86 -3.71
CA ASN A 156 9.66 -25.29 -5.05
C ASN A 156 10.75 -26.37 -5.00
N GLY A 157 10.96 -27.02 -3.85
CA GLY A 157 11.98 -28.02 -3.65
C GLY A 157 13.40 -27.46 -3.44
N THR A 158 13.55 -26.15 -3.13
CA THR A 158 14.85 -25.50 -2.90
C THR A 158 14.88 -24.72 -1.57
N ASN A 159 16.07 -24.22 -1.19
CA ASN A 159 16.24 -23.37 0.02
C ASN A 159 15.68 -23.96 1.32
N GLY A 160 15.83 -25.28 1.49
CA GLY A 160 15.33 -26.02 2.66
C GLY A 160 13.98 -26.67 2.43
N ASP A 161 13.28 -26.30 1.35
CA ASP A 161 12.10 -27.02 0.90
C ASP A 161 12.49 -28.36 0.27
N THR A 162 11.71 -29.41 0.58
CA THR A 162 11.96 -30.78 0.12
C THR A 162 10.95 -31.26 -0.90
N THR A 163 9.80 -30.61 -1.01
CA THR A 163 8.70 -31.06 -1.87
C THR A 163 7.98 -29.89 -2.50
N ALA A 164 8.24 -29.64 -3.76
CA ALA A 164 7.61 -28.53 -4.48
C ALA A 164 6.07 -28.62 -4.49
N GLY A 165 5.40 -27.49 -4.20
CA GLY A 165 3.96 -27.35 -4.30
C GLY A 165 3.16 -28.04 -3.21
N ASP A 166 3.77 -28.37 -2.06
CA ASP A 166 3.07 -28.99 -0.94
C ASP A 166 2.49 -27.98 0.07
N ASN A 167 2.61 -26.69 -0.26
CA ASN A 167 2.19 -25.54 0.57
C ASN A 167 2.99 -25.41 1.89
N VAL A 168 4.23 -25.91 1.90
CA VAL A 168 5.20 -25.71 2.97
C VAL A 168 6.31 -24.79 2.45
N TRP A 169 6.21 -23.53 2.80
CA TRP A 169 7.16 -22.49 2.43
C TRP A 169 8.37 -22.52 3.35
N THR A 170 9.57 -22.56 2.82
CA THR A 170 10.80 -22.58 3.62
C THR A 170 11.80 -21.54 3.21
N LEU A 171 12.65 -21.15 4.16
CA LEU A 171 13.85 -20.36 3.92
C LEU A 171 14.99 -20.91 4.78
N LYS A 172 16.04 -21.42 4.13
CA LYS A 172 17.31 -21.75 4.77
C LYS A 172 18.25 -20.56 4.63
N THR A 173 18.75 -20.05 5.75
CA THR A 173 19.65 -18.90 5.78
C THR A 173 20.56 -18.95 7.00
N ASP A 174 21.72 -18.31 6.92
CA ASP A 174 22.64 -18.20 8.04
C ASP A 174 22.26 -17.03 8.93
N ILE A 175 22.13 -17.29 10.25
CA ILE A 175 21.71 -16.32 11.25
C ILE A 175 22.77 -16.22 12.36
N GLU A 176 23.11 -15.01 12.75
CA GLU A 176 24.02 -14.74 13.87
C GLU A 176 23.47 -15.29 15.19
N GLU A 177 24.39 -15.66 16.09
CA GLU A 177 24.07 -15.97 17.49
C GLU A 177 23.35 -14.80 18.16
N GLY A 178 22.19 -15.08 18.76
CA GLY A 178 21.37 -14.07 19.40
C GLY A 178 19.90 -14.45 19.52
N SER A 179 19.11 -13.54 20.06
CA SER A 179 17.65 -13.69 20.15
C SER A 179 16.99 -12.78 19.15
N TRP A 180 16.05 -13.33 18.40
CA TRP A 180 15.47 -12.72 17.23
C TRP A 180 13.95 -12.84 17.23
N GLU A 181 13.30 -11.87 16.57
CA GLU A 181 11.87 -11.88 16.32
C GLU A 181 11.58 -11.95 14.82
N TRP A 182 10.51 -12.65 14.45
CA TRP A 182 10.12 -12.74 13.06
C TRP A 182 8.61 -12.91 12.88
N GLY A 183 8.17 -12.71 11.66
CA GLY A 183 6.84 -13.00 11.18
C GLY A 183 6.85 -13.16 9.68
N ILE A 184 5.68 -13.21 9.09
CA ILE A 184 5.49 -13.42 7.67
C ILE A 184 4.67 -12.31 7.03
N GLU A 185 4.92 -12.06 5.76
CA GLU A 185 4.10 -11.23 4.90
C GLU A 185 3.87 -11.93 3.54
N ASN A 186 2.85 -11.51 2.84
CA ASN A 186 2.63 -11.82 1.44
C ASN A 186 2.52 -10.51 0.62
N GLN A 187 2.04 -10.59 -0.62
CA GLN A 187 1.81 -9.41 -1.47
C GLN A 187 0.82 -8.40 -0.89
N CYS A 188 0.03 -8.79 0.10
CA CYS A 188 -0.96 -7.95 0.79
C CYS A 188 -0.46 -7.36 2.10
N GLY A 189 0.77 -7.65 2.50
CA GLY A 189 1.38 -7.19 3.74
C GLY A 189 1.46 -8.26 4.82
N TRP A 190 1.48 -7.82 6.06
CA TRP A 190 1.70 -8.68 7.23
C TRP A 190 0.60 -9.73 7.42
N LYS A 191 1.00 -10.98 7.62
CA LYS A 191 0.09 -12.15 7.73
C LYS A 191 0.17 -12.94 9.03
N LEU A 192 1.10 -12.60 9.91
CA LEU A 192 1.19 -13.27 11.20
C LEU A 192 -0.01 -12.90 12.08
N VAL A 193 -0.68 -13.90 12.60
CA VAL A 193 -1.73 -13.70 13.63
C VAL A 193 -1.09 -13.79 15.02
N GLY A 194 -1.30 -12.75 15.83
CA GLY A 194 -0.72 -12.62 17.16
C GLY A 194 0.65 -11.94 17.18
N PRO A 195 1.40 -12.05 18.27
CA PRO A 195 2.71 -11.42 18.42
C PRO A 195 3.76 -12.06 17.53
N ASN A 196 4.84 -11.32 17.27
CA ASN A 196 6.01 -11.84 16.57
C ASN A 196 6.50 -13.14 17.19
N ARG A 197 6.95 -14.06 16.34
CA ARG A 197 7.58 -15.30 16.80
C ARG A 197 8.99 -14.99 17.28
N GLN A 198 9.39 -15.63 18.36
CA GLN A 198 10.71 -15.44 18.97
C GLN A 198 11.50 -16.74 18.92
N TYR A 199 12.80 -16.62 18.64
CA TYR A 199 13.74 -17.73 18.68
C TYR A 199 15.13 -17.24 19.08
N THR A 200 15.97 -18.17 19.48
CA THR A 200 17.36 -17.90 19.85
C THR A 200 18.29 -18.86 19.12
N VAL A 201 19.34 -18.32 18.54
CA VAL A 201 20.52 -19.07 18.07
C VAL A 201 21.57 -18.96 19.17
N ALA A 202 21.79 -20.05 19.89
CA ALA A 202 22.76 -20.09 20.98
C ALA A 202 24.19 -20.17 20.44
N VAL A 203 25.17 -19.91 21.34
CA VAL A 203 26.59 -20.17 21.04
C VAL A 203 26.76 -21.63 20.62
N GLY A 204 27.41 -21.86 19.47
CA GLY A 204 27.55 -23.20 18.87
C GLY A 204 26.36 -23.66 18.03
N GLY A 205 25.39 -22.78 17.75
CA GLY A 205 24.40 -22.96 16.70
C GLY A 205 23.10 -23.67 17.10
N ALA A 206 22.93 -24.04 18.39
CA ALA A 206 21.68 -24.63 18.82
C ALA A 206 20.52 -23.60 18.73
N VAL A 207 19.42 -24.00 18.04
CA VAL A 207 18.23 -23.15 17.85
C VAL A 207 17.14 -23.56 18.80
N THR A 208 16.61 -22.59 19.56
CA THR A 208 15.47 -22.76 20.48
C THR A 208 14.40 -21.72 20.19
N GLY A 209 13.15 -22.01 20.59
CA GLY A 209 12.01 -21.14 20.31
C GLY A 209 11.31 -21.50 19.00
N SER A 210 10.58 -20.56 18.43
CA SER A 210 9.70 -20.84 17.28
C SER A 210 10.31 -20.40 15.96
N ILE A 211 10.70 -21.36 15.14
CA ILE A 211 11.17 -21.17 13.74
C ILE A 211 10.14 -21.67 12.72
N SER A 212 8.93 -22.01 13.18
CA SER A 212 7.84 -22.44 12.32
C SER A 212 6.54 -21.71 12.63
N TYR A 213 5.69 -21.61 11.61
CA TYR A 213 4.36 -21.02 11.70
C TYR A 213 3.39 -21.79 10.80
N SER A 214 2.13 -21.85 11.19
CA SER A 214 1.07 -22.35 10.32
C SER A 214 0.06 -21.24 10.07
N ILE A 215 -0.14 -20.88 8.81
CA ILE A 215 -1.27 -20.09 8.37
C ILE A 215 -2.51 -20.98 8.59
N PRO A 216 -3.49 -20.55 9.40
CA PRO A 216 -4.62 -21.41 9.74
C PRO A 216 -5.40 -21.87 8.51
N ALA A 217 -5.91 -23.09 8.55
CA ALA A 217 -6.90 -23.53 7.57
C ALA A 217 -8.13 -22.60 7.63
N GLN A 218 -8.68 -22.28 6.48
CA GLN A 218 -9.97 -21.60 6.45
C GLN A 218 -11.08 -22.56 6.93
N SER A 219 -12.04 -22.05 7.69
CA SER A 219 -13.28 -22.75 7.96
C SER A 219 -13.95 -23.13 6.63
N THR A 220 -14.71 -24.23 6.62
CA THR A 220 -15.38 -24.69 5.39
C THR A 220 -16.16 -23.56 4.72
N PRO A 221 -15.70 -23.06 3.56
CA PRO A 221 -16.32 -21.91 2.91
C PRO A 221 -17.67 -22.29 2.32
N LYS A 222 -18.53 -21.29 2.16
CA LYS A 222 -19.84 -21.40 1.50
C LYS A 222 -19.95 -20.35 0.43
N ASN A 223 -20.77 -20.60 -0.57
CA ASN A 223 -21.05 -19.62 -1.59
C ASN A 223 -21.94 -18.51 -1.02
N VAL A 224 -21.42 -17.29 -1.08
CA VAL A 224 -22.13 -16.08 -0.67
C VAL A 224 -22.32 -15.20 -1.90
N THR A 225 -23.58 -14.90 -2.20
CA THR A 225 -23.92 -14.03 -3.32
C THR A 225 -24.21 -12.62 -2.82
N PHE A 226 -23.30 -11.69 -3.10
CA PHE A 226 -23.49 -10.27 -2.90
C PHE A 226 -24.37 -9.70 -4.01
N ARG A 227 -25.26 -8.77 -3.65
CA ARG A 227 -26.26 -8.22 -4.55
C ARG A 227 -26.49 -6.74 -4.30
N VAL A 228 -26.59 -5.95 -5.37
CA VAL A 228 -26.92 -4.52 -5.28
C VAL A 228 -27.80 -4.09 -6.44
N TYR A 229 -28.83 -3.30 -6.16
CA TYR A 229 -29.71 -2.70 -7.16
C TYR A 229 -29.13 -1.37 -7.66
N MET A 230 -28.99 -1.24 -8.97
CA MET A 230 -28.39 -0.08 -9.65
C MET A 230 -29.39 0.69 -10.52
N GLY A 231 -30.66 0.32 -10.54
CA GLY A 231 -31.66 0.93 -11.46
C GLY A 231 -31.89 2.44 -11.27
N ASP A 232 -31.45 2.99 -10.13
CA ASP A 232 -31.50 4.43 -9.84
C ASP A 232 -30.19 5.15 -10.18
N VAL A 233 -29.14 4.43 -10.62
CA VAL A 233 -27.77 4.95 -10.81
C VAL A 233 -27.19 4.45 -12.13
N ILE A 234 -26.56 5.35 -12.87
CA ILE A 234 -25.85 4.96 -14.11
C ILE A 234 -24.60 4.18 -13.72
N VAL A 235 -24.51 2.95 -14.21
CA VAL A 235 -23.33 2.11 -14.01
C VAL A 235 -22.18 2.61 -14.88
N ASN A 236 -21.01 2.83 -14.26
CA ASN A 236 -19.80 3.27 -14.94
C ASN A 236 -19.38 2.25 -16.02
N ALA A 237 -18.88 2.73 -17.14
CA ALA A 237 -18.40 1.87 -18.23
C ALA A 237 -17.29 0.90 -17.80
N ALA A 238 -16.48 1.27 -16.80
CA ALA A 238 -15.46 0.40 -16.20
C ALA A 238 -16.07 -0.77 -15.42
N GLY A 239 -17.35 -0.70 -15.04
CA GLY A 239 -18.09 -1.72 -14.32
C GLY A 239 -18.31 -1.40 -12.84
N LEU A 240 -18.99 -2.33 -12.18
CA LEU A 240 -19.31 -2.29 -10.75
C LEU A 240 -18.46 -3.32 -10.01
N TYR A 241 -17.88 -2.92 -8.89
CA TYR A 241 -16.98 -3.75 -8.09
C TYR A 241 -17.41 -3.76 -6.62
N ILE A 242 -16.94 -4.76 -5.90
CA ILE A 242 -17.05 -4.82 -4.43
C ILE A 242 -15.67 -5.00 -3.83
N ALA A 243 -15.37 -4.29 -2.77
CA ALA A 243 -14.17 -4.49 -1.97
C ALA A 243 -14.52 -4.47 -0.48
N GLY A 244 -13.72 -5.16 0.31
CA GLY A 244 -13.90 -5.25 1.74
C GLY A 244 -12.79 -6.05 2.42
N ASP A 245 -12.89 -6.18 3.72
CA ASP A 245 -11.97 -6.99 4.52
C ASP A 245 -12.23 -8.51 4.41
N PHE A 246 -13.24 -8.91 3.63
CA PHE A 246 -13.56 -10.30 3.32
C PHE A 246 -12.71 -10.88 2.18
N GLN A 247 -12.01 -10.05 1.39
CA GLN A 247 -11.35 -10.52 0.17
C GLN A 247 -10.23 -11.53 0.46
N ASP A 248 -9.52 -11.35 1.58
CA ASP A 248 -8.53 -12.32 2.06
C ASP A 248 -9.16 -13.65 2.52
N ALA A 249 -10.44 -13.65 2.87
CA ALA A 249 -11.18 -14.84 3.28
C ALA A 249 -11.85 -15.58 2.09
N VAL A 250 -11.67 -15.12 0.84
CA VAL A 250 -12.18 -15.83 -0.36
C VAL A 250 -11.36 -17.09 -0.58
N ALA A 251 -12.02 -18.23 -0.57
CA ALA A 251 -11.38 -19.52 -0.68
C ALA A 251 -10.64 -19.71 -2.01
N GLY A 252 -9.45 -20.25 -1.95
CA GLY A 252 -8.61 -20.57 -3.11
C GLY A 252 -8.11 -19.35 -3.88
N LYS A 253 -8.18 -18.16 -3.31
CA LYS A 253 -7.66 -16.92 -3.92
C LYS A 253 -6.80 -16.15 -2.92
N SER A 254 -5.65 -15.67 -3.39
CA SER A 254 -4.80 -14.74 -2.65
C SER A 254 -5.18 -13.31 -3.06
N LEU A 255 -6.21 -12.77 -2.41
CA LEU A 255 -6.70 -11.41 -2.65
C LEU A 255 -6.32 -10.51 -1.49
N CYS A 256 -6.00 -9.27 -1.81
CA CYS A 256 -5.79 -8.25 -0.78
C CYS A 256 -7.11 -7.60 -0.39
N ASN A 257 -7.32 -7.43 0.91
CA ASN A 257 -8.48 -6.71 1.42
C ASN A 257 -8.53 -5.29 0.83
N TRP A 258 -9.74 -4.83 0.54
CA TRP A 258 -10.01 -3.51 -0.04
C TRP A 258 -9.41 -3.28 -1.44
N SER A 259 -9.11 -4.35 -2.20
CA SER A 259 -8.76 -4.25 -3.63
C SER A 259 -10.00 -3.95 -4.46
N LYS A 260 -10.12 -2.71 -4.92
CA LYS A 260 -11.34 -2.11 -5.46
C LYS A 260 -11.66 -2.49 -6.92
N ASP A 261 -10.83 -3.27 -7.57
CA ASP A 261 -10.93 -3.62 -8.98
C ASP A 261 -10.81 -5.13 -9.27
N THR A 262 -10.81 -5.96 -8.23
CA THR A 262 -10.60 -7.42 -8.36
C THR A 262 -11.89 -8.21 -8.41
N LEU A 263 -12.92 -7.79 -7.68
CA LEU A 263 -14.20 -8.49 -7.59
C LEU A 263 -15.30 -7.70 -8.29
N ARG A 264 -15.60 -8.07 -9.54
CA ARG A 264 -16.58 -7.41 -10.38
C ARG A 264 -17.94 -8.07 -10.26
N LEU A 265 -19.00 -7.26 -10.08
CA LEU A 265 -20.39 -7.70 -10.17
C LEU A 265 -20.89 -7.58 -11.61
N THR A 266 -21.86 -8.42 -11.96
CA THR A 266 -22.50 -8.44 -13.28
C THR A 266 -24.01 -8.49 -13.12
N ASP A 267 -24.74 -7.93 -14.09
CA ASP A 267 -26.17 -8.03 -14.24
C ASP A 267 -26.43 -8.90 -15.49
N ALA A 268 -26.46 -10.21 -15.29
CA ALA A 268 -26.58 -11.17 -16.41
C ALA A 268 -28.00 -11.28 -16.98
N ASP A 269 -29.02 -10.99 -16.19
CA ASP A 269 -30.42 -11.11 -16.56
C ASP A 269 -31.06 -9.73 -16.82
N ASN A 270 -30.27 -8.66 -16.83
CA ASN A 270 -30.71 -7.30 -17.15
C ASN A 270 -31.88 -6.80 -16.26
N ASN A 271 -31.82 -7.09 -14.97
CA ASN A 271 -32.84 -6.69 -14.00
C ASN A 271 -32.41 -5.54 -13.10
N ASP A 272 -31.29 -4.89 -13.43
CA ASP A 272 -30.61 -3.84 -12.65
C ASP A 272 -30.09 -4.29 -11.29
N VAL A 273 -30.10 -5.58 -10.99
CA VAL A 273 -29.45 -6.16 -9.80
C VAL A 273 -28.15 -6.80 -10.24
N TYR A 274 -27.05 -6.25 -9.75
CA TYR A 274 -25.71 -6.76 -10.01
C TYR A 274 -25.33 -7.78 -8.95
N ASP A 275 -24.88 -8.94 -9.40
CA ASP A 275 -24.55 -10.09 -8.55
C ASP A 275 -23.08 -10.46 -8.64
N LEU A 276 -22.54 -10.95 -7.52
CA LEU A 276 -21.26 -11.66 -7.45
C LEU A 276 -21.36 -12.76 -6.42
N THR A 277 -21.04 -14.00 -6.80
CA THR A 277 -20.90 -15.12 -5.88
C THR A 277 -19.43 -15.40 -5.61
N VAL A 278 -19.06 -15.46 -4.35
CA VAL A 278 -17.73 -15.86 -3.88
C VAL A 278 -17.85 -16.97 -2.86
N SER A 279 -16.85 -17.86 -2.82
CA SER A 279 -16.74 -18.88 -1.79
C SER A 279 -16.03 -18.25 -0.59
N LEU A 280 -16.73 -18.05 0.52
CA LEU A 280 -16.31 -17.22 1.64
C LEU A 280 -16.37 -17.99 2.95
N SER A 281 -15.33 -17.87 3.78
CA SER A 281 -15.30 -18.42 5.13
C SER A 281 -16.29 -17.70 6.06
N PRO A 282 -16.85 -18.37 7.09
CA PRO A 282 -17.62 -17.69 8.11
C PRO A 282 -16.83 -16.58 8.80
N GLY A 283 -17.50 -15.45 9.07
CA GLY A 283 -16.89 -14.29 9.71
C GLY A 283 -17.80 -13.06 9.66
N SER A 284 -17.39 -11.98 10.32
CA SER A 284 -18.05 -10.68 10.22
C SER A 284 -17.18 -9.77 9.37
N TYR A 285 -17.77 -9.13 8.39
CA TYR A 285 -17.03 -8.40 7.36
C TYR A 285 -17.59 -7.02 7.12
N GLN A 286 -16.70 -6.11 6.68
CA GLN A 286 -17.03 -4.79 6.16
C GLN A 286 -16.77 -4.73 4.66
N TYR A 287 -17.63 -4.02 3.92
CA TYR A 287 -17.48 -3.89 2.48
C TYR A 287 -18.12 -2.63 1.93
N LYS A 288 -17.78 -2.28 0.68
CA LYS A 288 -18.42 -1.24 -0.14
C LYS A 288 -18.57 -1.70 -1.57
N TYR A 289 -19.55 -1.14 -2.26
CA TYR A 289 -19.60 -1.20 -3.72
C TYR A 289 -18.89 0.02 -4.32
N PHE A 290 -18.31 -0.19 -5.51
CA PHE A 290 -17.54 0.83 -6.24
C PHE A 290 -18.05 0.88 -7.68
N ASN A 291 -18.62 2.02 -8.08
CA ASN A 291 -19.15 2.24 -9.42
C ASN A 291 -18.06 2.80 -10.34
N GLY A 292 -17.04 2.00 -10.64
CA GLY A 292 -15.89 2.35 -11.44
C GLY A 292 -14.58 1.78 -10.88
N ARG A 293 -13.44 2.16 -11.46
CA ARG A 293 -12.09 1.77 -11.07
C ARG A 293 -11.22 2.92 -10.55
N GLY A 294 -11.83 4.07 -10.30
CA GLY A 294 -11.12 5.29 -9.88
C GLY A 294 -10.74 5.35 -8.40
N GLY A 295 -10.87 4.26 -7.68
CA GLY A 295 -10.52 4.19 -6.26
C GLY A 295 -11.64 4.71 -5.35
N ASP A 296 -11.27 5.42 -4.26
CA ASP A 296 -12.24 5.84 -3.23
C ASP A 296 -13.35 6.74 -3.74
N LYS A 297 -13.08 7.55 -4.76
CA LYS A 297 -14.07 8.45 -5.38
C LYS A 297 -15.24 7.73 -6.06
N ASP A 298 -15.06 6.46 -6.44
CA ASP A 298 -16.09 5.65 -7.07
C ASP A 298 -16.87 4.80 -6.06
N GLY A 299 -16.46 4.83 -4.78
CA GLY A 299 -17.09 4.10 -3.70
C GLY A 299 -18.38 4.78 -3.21
N GLU A 300 -19.25 3.97 -2.62
CA GLU A 300 -20.45 4.46 -1.95
C GLU A 300 -20.11 5.52 -0.88
N THR A 301 -20.95 6.54 -0.75
CA THR A 301 -20.78 7.66 0.20
C THR A 301 -21.86 7.70 1.29
N GLY A 302 -22.88 6.83 1.18
CA GLY A 302 -24.02 6.78 2.09
C GLY A 302 -23.66 6.55 3.55
N ASN A 303 -24.45 7.13 4.46
CA ASN A 303 -24.30 6.88 5.89
C ASN A 303 -24.99 5.56 6.28
N PHE A 304 -24.28 4.46 6.16
CA PHE A 304 -24.80 3.12 6.43
C PHE A 304 -25.02 2.83 7.92
N LYS A 305 -24.36 3.57 8.80
CA LYS A 305 -24.58 3.48 10.25
C LYS A 305 -25.97 3.95 10.63
N THR A 306 -26.39 5.13 10.18
CA THR A 306 -27.73 5.65 10.43
C THR A 306 -28.81 4.82 9.76
N GLY A 307 -28.53 4.27 8.57
CA GLY A 307 -29.43 3.36 7.85
C GLY A 307 -29.50 1.94 8.41
N GLY A 308 -28.65 1.58 9.36
CA GLY A 308 -28.63 0.27 10.02
C GLY A 308 -28.07 -0.89 9.18
N CYS A 309 -27.32 -0.60 8.10
CA CYS A 309 -26.69 -1.62 7.26
C CYS A 309 -25.14 -1.52 7.24
N GLY A 310 -24.56 -0.77 8.16
CA GLY A 310 -23.12 -0.61 8.25
C GLY A 310 -22.66 0.17 9.47
N ASN A 311 -21.36 0.46 9.51
CA ASN A 311 -20.69 1.14 10.60
C ASN A 311 -19.77 2.25 10.08
N ASP A 312 -19.36 3.12 10.99
CA ASP A 312 -18.25 4.05 10.79
C ASP A 312 -16.96 3.27 10.50
N ASN A 313 -16.21 3.70 9.50
CA ASN A 313 -14.96 3.05 9.10
C ASN A 313 -13.72 3.59 9.85
N GLY A 314 -13.91 4.54 10.77
CA GLY A 314 -12.83 5.19 11.51
C GLY A 314 -11.99 6.19 10.71
N LEU A 315 -12.33 6.42 9.44
CA LEU A 315 -11.60 7.30 8.50
C LEU A 315 -12.47 8.43 7.95
N GLY A 316 -13.59 8.74 8.63
CA GLY A 316 -14.53 9.78 8.23
C GLY A 316 -15.57 9.34 7.20
N GLY A 317 -15.72 8.04 6.96
CA GLY A 317 -16.74 7.46 6.09
C GLY A 317 -17.42 6.26 6.72
N PHE A 318 -18.23 5.54 5.94
CA PHE A 318 -19.01 4.40 6.39
C PHE A 318 -18.80 3.20 5.48
N ASN A 319 -18.77 2.01 6.06
CA ASN A 319 -18.76 0.74 5.35
C ASN A 319 -20.04 -0.04 5.63
N ARG A 320 -20.51 -0.81 4.65
CA ARG A 320 -21.52 -1.83 4.91
C ARG A 320 -20.95 -2.92 5.78
N THR A 321 -21.78 -3.54 6.60
CA THR A 321 -21.39 -4.67 7.46
C THR A 321 -22.26 -5.89 7.15
N ILE A 322 -21.65 -7.08 7.31
CA ILE A 322 -22.34 -8.34 7.23
C ILE A 322 -21.79 -9.31 8.26
N ASP A 323 -22.66 -9.96 9.01
CA ASP A 323 -22.31 -11.04 9.90
C ASP A 323 -22.64 -12.40 9.27
N LEU A 324 -21.59 -13.14 8.95
CA LEU A 324 -21.62 -14.50 8.41
C LEU A 324 -20.97 -15.48 9.39
N SER A 325 -20.81 -15.14 10.67
CA SER A 325 -20.19 -16.01 11.66
C SER A 325 -20.92 -17.34 11.83
N GLY A 326 -22.24 -17.34 11.64
CA GLY A 326 -23.10 -18.52 11.63
C GLY A 326 -23.28 -19.20 10.28
N LEU A 327 -22.43 -18.91 9.27
CA LEU A 327 -22.59 -19.41 7.90
C LEU A 327 -22.38 -20.94 7.83
N THR A 328 -23.46 -21.69 7.59
CA THR A 328 -23.43 -23.16 7.48
C THR A 328 -23.86 -23.69 6.11
N LYS A 329 -24.45 -22.82 5.28
CA LYS A 329 -24.96 -23.14 3.92
C LYS A 329 -24.74 -21.98 2.96
N ASP A 330 -24.84 -22.26 1.67
CA ASP A 330 -24.82 -21.23 0.63
C ASP A 330 -25.91 -20.19 0.88
N THR A 331 -25.58 -18.93 0.70
CA THR A 331 -26.43 -17.81 1.12
C THR A 331 -26.46 -16.74 0.04
N VAL A 332 -27.65 -16.27 -0.27
CA VAL A 332 -27.90 -15.11 -1.14
C VAL A 332 -28.29 -13.94 -0.26
N LEU A 333 -27.55 -12.85 -0.35
CA LEU A 333 -27.75 -11.69 0.52
C LEU A 333 -28.94 -10.84 0.07
N VAL A 334 -29.44 -10.03 1.01
CA VAL A 334 -30.47 -9.03 0.75
C VAL A 334 -29.98 -8.04 -0.30
N ILE A 335 -30.86 -7.63 -1.20
CA ILE A 335 -30.55 -6.61 -2.19
C ILE A 335 -30.75 -5.24 -1.54
N TYR A 336 -29.67 -4.48 -1.44
CA TYR A 336 -29.74 -3.06 -1.12
C TYR A 336 -29.69 -2.21 -2.39
N ARG A 337 -30.28 -1.02 -2.35
CA ARG A 337 -30.00 0.03 -3.35
C ARG A 337 -28.58 0.53 -3.20
N TYR A 338 -27.95 0.85 -4.32
CA TYR A 338 -26.62 1.49 -4.29
C TYR A 338 -26.66 2.76 -3.44
N ASP A 339 -25.63 2.98 -2.67
CA ASP A 339 -25.45 4.15 -1.78
C ASP A 339 -26.54 4.33 -0.70
N SER A 340 -27.30 3.27 -0.39
CA SER A 340 -28.43 3.32 0.55
C SER A 340 -28.60 1.99 1.31
N CYS A 341 -29.17 2.06 2.52
CA CYS A 341 -29.65 0.91 3.28
C CYS A 341 -31.08 0.47 2.90
N SER A 342 -31.74 1.17 1.98
CA SER A 342 -33.05 0.76 1.52
C SER A 342 -32.96 -0.56 0.75
N THR A 343 -33.79 -1.52 1.11
CA THR A 343 -33.84 -2.81 0.43
C THR A 343 -34.61 -2.72 -0.89
N TYR A 344 -34.21 -3.55 -1.84
CA TYR A 344 -34.93 -3.74 -3.09
C TYR A 344 -35.49 -5.18 -3.14
N LYS A 345 -36.72 -5.32 -3.53
CA LYS A 345 -37.36 -6.63 -3.75
C LYS A 345 -37.55 -6.83 -5.23
N LEU A 346 -37.01 -7.92 -5.74
CA LEU A 346 -37.34 -8.34 -7.11
C LEU A 346 -38.85 -8.55 -7.20
N PRO A 347 -39.50 -8.11 -8.30
CA PRO A 347 -40.91 -8.37 -8.54
C PRO A 347 -41.16 -9.89 -8.53
N THR A 348 -42.03 -10.36 -7.64
CA THR A 348 -42.31 -11.80 -7.47
C THR A 348 -43.34 -12.34 -8.44
N THR A 349 -44.20 -11.49 -8.98
CA THR A 349 -45.16 -11.79 -10.04
C THR A 349 -45.52 -10.49 -10.74
N GLY A 350 -45.53 -10.51 -12.02
CA GLY A 350 -45.91 -9.41 -12.88
C GLY A 350 -45.20 -9.61 -14.20
N ILE A 351 -45.88 -9.40 -15.27
CA ILE A 351 -45.23 -9.12 -16.52
C ILE A 351 -44.05 -8.21 -16.15
N ARG A 352 -42.80 -8.74 -16.23
CA ARG A 352 -41.67 -7.85 -16.26
C ARG A 352 -42.12 -6.72 -17.16
N LYS A 353 -41.94 -5.44 -16.77
CA LYS A 353 -41.80 -4.40 -17.77
C LYS A 353 -40.55 -4.79 -18.57
N SER A 354 -40.62 -5.93 -19.20
CA SER A 354 -39.79 -6.36 -20.27
C SER A 354 -39.95 -5.24 -21.25
N ASN A 355 -38.81 -4.57 -21.48
CA ASN A 355 -38.69 -3.68 -22.59
C ASN A 355 -39.03 -2.19 -22.36
N SER A 356 -38.65 -1.61 -21.24
CA SER A 356 -38.22 -0.26 -21.35
C SER A 356 -36.87 -0.28 -22.10
N VAL A 357 -36.86 0.12 -23.34
CA VAL A 357 -35.69 0.19 -24.22
C VAL A 357 -34.64 1.13 -23.60
N PHE A 358 -35.07 1.97 -22.67
CA PHE A 358 -34.22 2.90 -21.95
C PHE A 358 -34.64 2.99 -20.47
N LYS A 359 -33.68 3.34 -19.61
CA LYS A 359 -33.85 3.49 -18.16
C LYS A 359 -34.46 4.83 -17.79
N GLY A 360 -34.16 5.88 -18.55
CA GLY A 360 -34.64 7.25 -18.29
C GLY A 360 -33.95 8.28 -19.18
N ILE A 361 -34.46 9.51 -19.07
CA ILE A 361 -33.88 10.69 -19.74
C ILE A 361 -33.55 11.72 -18.64
N TYR A 362 -32.32 12.21 -18.65
CA TYR A 362 -31.87 13.18 -17.66
C TYR A 362 -30.83 14.16 -18.24
N PRO A 363 -30.89 15.45 -17.89
CA PRO A 363 -31.91 16.11 -17.10
C PRO A 363 -33.25 16.22 -17.86
N ASN A 364 -34.35 16.28 -17.14
CA ASN A 364 -35.67 16.57 -17.68
C ASN A 364 -36.49 17.35 -16.63
N PRO A 365 -36.70 18.66 -16.76
CA PRO A 365 -36.34 19.51 -17.90
C PRO A 365 -34.86 19.68 -18.16
N ALA A 366 -34.50 19.95 -19.42
CA ALA A 366 -33.12 20.14 -19.87
C ALA A 366 -32.92 21.55 -20.45
N THR A 367 -31.76 22.16 -20.18
CA THR A 367 -31.42 23.49 -20.69
C THR A 367 -30.68 23.50 -22.02
N ALA A 368 -29.80 22.51 -22.25
CA ALA A 368 -28.96 22.41 -23.46
C ALA A 368 -29.04 21.03 -24.12
N SER A 369 -29.03 19.98 -23.34
CA SER A 369 -29.08 18.60 -23.81
C SER A 369 -29.61 17.66 -22.74
N ALA A 370 -30.13 16.50 -23.14
CA ALA A 370 -30.55 15.43 -22.26
C ALA A 370 -29.91 14.10 -22.71
N ASN A 371 -29.60 13.23 -21.77
CA ASN A 371 -29.09 11.90 -22.02
C ASN A 371 -30.16 10.84 -21.84
N VAL A 372 -30.28 9.97 -22.81
CA VAL A 372 -31.12 8.79 -22.77
C VAL A 372 -30.28 7.59 -22.38
N SER A 373 -30.51 7.00 -21.22
CA SER A 373 -29.78 5.82 -20.74
C SER A 373 -30.44 4.54 -21.27
N PHE A 374 -29.71 3.72 -22.03
CA PHE A 374 -30.22 2.49 -22.63
C PHE A 374 -30.22 1.33 -21.63
N THR A 375 -31.24 0.49 -21.70
CA THR A 375 -31.38 -0.69 -20.84
C THR A 375 -30.38 -1.79 -21.24
N ASN A 376 -30.19 -2.01 -22.54
CA ASN A 376 -29.27 -3.00 -23.07
C ASN A 376 -28.26 -2.36 -24.03
N LYS A 377 -27.02 -2.20 -23.58
CA LYS A 377 -25.93 -1.65 -24.43
C LYS A 377 -25.43 -2.58 -25.52
N ASN A 378 -25.75 -3.86 -25.43
CA ASN A 378 -25.26 -4.88 -26.38
C ASN A 378 -26.03 -4.91 -27.69
N ILE A 379 -27.06 -4.07 -27.86
CA ILE A 379 -27.81 -3.88 -29.08
C ILE A 379 -27.77 -2.42 -29.52
N ALA A 380 -27.98 -2.19 -30.80
CA ALA A 380 -28.09 -0.84 -31.37
C ALA A 380 -29.42 -0.19 -31.01
N HIS A 381 -29.43 1.13 -30.86
CA HIS A 381 -30.63 1.90 -30.55
C HIS A 381 -30.81 3.06 -31.51
N VAL A 382 -32.06 3.41 -31.71
CA VAL A 382 -32.48 4.60 -32.48
C VAL A 382 -33.31 5.48 -31.53
N VAL A 383 -32.93 6.75 -31.43
CA VAL A 383 -33.67 7.76 -30.65
C VAL A 383 -34.25 8.79 -31.62
N GLU A 384 -35.53 8.92 -31.60
CA GLU A 384 -36.28 9.87 -32.44
C GLU A 384 -36.96 10.90 -31.52
N LEU A 385 -36.79 12.18 -31.84
CA LEU A 385 -37.40 13.31 -31.15
C LEU A 385 -38.51 13.87 -32.00
N PHE A 386 -39.70 13.96 -31.45
CA PHE A 386 -40.90 14.49 -32.11
C PHE A 386 -41.37 15.75 -31.42
N ASP A 387 -41.90 16.71 -32.17
CA ASP A 387 -42.65 17.82 -31.61
C ASP A 387 -44.07 17.38 -31.19
N ILE A 388 -44.82 18.30 -30.63
CA ILE A 388 -46.23 18.04 -30.18
C ILE A 388 -47.19 17.71 -31.33
N SER A 389 -46.84 17.98 -32.59
CA SER A 389 -47.60 17.62 -33.76
C SER A 389 -47.29 16.22 -34.29
N GLY A 390 -46.30 15.55 -33.72
CA GLY A 390 -45.81 14.25 -34.18
C GLY A 390 -44.77 14.32 -35.32
N LYS A 391 -44.30 15.51 -35.67
CA LYS A 391 -43.21 15.69 -36.66
C LYS A 391 -41.89 15.31 -36.07
N VAL A 392 -41.08 14.50 -36.78
CA VAL A 392 -39.69 14.16 -36.37
C VAL A 392 -38.83 15.39 -36.47
N ILE A 393 -38.24 15.81 -35.36
CA ILE A 393 -37.32 16.91 -35.23
C ILE A 393 -35.85 16.43 -35.31
N ALA A 394 -35.54 15.29 -34.72
CA ALA A 394 -34.20 14.68 -34.75
C ALA A 394 -34.30 13.16 -34.73
N LYS A 395 -33.29 12.52 -35.34
CA LYS A 395 -33.13 11.06 -35.31
C LYS A 395 -31.62 10.75 -35.15
N ASN A 396 -31.30 10.02 -34.10
CA ASN A 396 -29.94 9.63 -33.79
C ASN A 396 -29.83 8.10 -33.69
N ASN A 397 -28.81 7.54 -34.33
CA ASN A 397 -28.52 6.11 -34.27
C ASN A 397 -27.34 5.87 -33.32
N PHE A 398 -27.46 4.91 -32.45
CA PHE A 398 -26.44 4.53 -31.48
C PHE A 398 -26.06 3.06 -31.71
N ALA A 399 -24.76 2.84 -31.91
CA ALA A 399 -24.21 1.51 -32.13
C ALA A 399 -24.23 0.68 -30.85
N THR A 400 -24.01 -0.63 -30.98
CA THR A 400 -23.74 -1.53 -29.84
C THR A 400 -22.56 -1.02 -29.00
N GLY A 401 -22.62 -1.23 -27.70
CA GLY A 401 -21.58 -0.77 -26.75
C GLY A 401 -21.84 0.59 -26.11
N VAL A 402 -22.83 1.34 -26.59
CA VAL A 402 -23.16 2.68 -26.10
C VAL A 402 -24.16 2.57 -24.93
N ASN A 403 -23.84 3.15 -23.78
CA ASN A 403 -24.69 3.12 -22.58
C ASN A 403 -25.79 4.20 -22.60
N TYR A 404 -25.53 5.33 -23.27
CA TYR A 404 -26.46 6.45 -23.36
C TYR A 404 -26.31 7.19 -24.68
N GLY A 405 -27.41 7.82 -25.14
CA GLY A 405 -27.44 8.72 -26.27
C GLY A 405 -27.75 10.14 -25.83
N THR A 406 -27.10 11.14 -26.43
CA THR A 406 -27.36 12.54 -26.12
C THR A 406 -28.33 13.14 -27.13
N ILE A 407 -29.37 13.84 -26.64
CA ILE A 407 -30.31 14.64 -27.43
C ILE A 407 -29.96 16.11 -27.19
N MET A 408 -29.64 16.84 -28.24
CA MET A 408 -29.38 18.28 -28.17
C MET A 408 -30.71 19.03 -28.23
N LYS A 409 -30.78 20.16 -27.52
CA LYS A 409 -31.92 21.07 -27.50
C LYS A 409 -32.18 21.67 -28.89
N PRO A 410 -33.34 21.41 -29.52
CA PRO A 410 -33.71 22.08 -30.77
C PRO A 410 -34.28 23.51 -30.53
N ALA A 411 -35.18 23.65 -29.60
CA ALA A 411 -35.76 24.89 -29.09
C ALA A 411 -36.38 24.60 -27.71
N ALA A 412 -36.75 25.65 -26.94
CA ALA A 412 -37.53 25.47 -25.74
C ALA A 412 -38.92 24.88 -26.09
N GLY A 413 -39.38 23.94 -25.29
CA GLY A 413 -40.68 23.27 -25.54
C GLY A 413 -40.77 21.84 -25.05
N THR A 414 -41.92 21.25 -25.22
CA THR A 414 -42.19 19.85 -24.89
C THR A 414 -42.07 18.97 -26.13
N TYR A 415 -41.38 17.86 -25.99
CA TYR A 415 -41.10 16.92 -27.05
C TYR A 415 -41.47 15.48 -26.61
N PHE A 416 -41.75 14.62 -27.57
CA PHE A 416 -41.84 13.17 -27.35
C PHE A 416 -40.54 12.52 -27.84
N VAL A 417 -39.97 11.66 -27.01
CA VAL A 417 -38.79 10.89 -27.34
C VAL A 417 -39.23 9.43 -27.51
N LYS A 418 -39.01 8.87 -28.71
CA LYS A 418 -39.20 7.46 -28.98
C LYS A 418 -37.82 6.80 -29.09
N VAL A 419 -37.59 5.78 -28.28
CA VAL A 419 -36.42 4.94 -28.34
C VAL A 419 -36.80 3.58 -28.90
N SER A 420 -36.09 3.13 -29.92
CA SER A 420 -36.26 1.81 -30.54
C SER A 420 -34.96 1.03 -30.46
N SER A 421 -34.99 -0.24 -30.17
CA SER A 421 -33.82 -1.13 -30.18
C SER A 421 -33.87 -2.09 -31.38
N ALA A 422 -32.71 -2.61 -31.76
CA ALA A 422 -32.54 -3.49 -32.93
C ALA A 422 -33.33 -4.82 -32.81
N ASP A 423 -33.71 -5.24 -31.61
CA ASP A 423 -34.57 -6.39 -31.33
C ASP A 423 -36.09 -6.10 -31.51
N GLY A 424 -36.43 -4.86 -31.94
CA GLY A 424 -37.80 -4.44 -32.20
C GLY A 424 -38.54 -3.83 -31.01
N ALA A 425 -37.95 -3.79 -29.83
CA ALA A 425 -38.60 -3.16 -28.69
C ALA A 425 -38.62 -1.63 -28.84
N THR A 426 -39.70 -0.98 -28.37
CA THR A 426 -39.84 0.48 -28.41
C THR A 426 -40.44 1.03 -27.12
N ALA A 427 -40.04 2.22 -26.74
CA ALA A 427 -40.65 2.97 -25.65
C ALA A 427 -40.67 4.46 -25.97
N THR A 428 -41.65 5.19 -25.42
CA THR A 428 -41.83 6.64 -25.63
C THR A 428 -41.99 7.34 -24.29
N THR A 429 -41.40 8.52 -24.19
CA THR A 429 -41.53 9.40 -23.02
C THR A 429 -41.54 10.85 -23.44
N THR A 430 -41.78 11.76 -22.47
CA THR A 430 -41.77 13.22 -22.68
C THR A 430 -40.43 13.80 -22.24
N LEU A 431 -39.95 14.78 -22.99
CA LEU A 431 -38.77 15.59 -22.68
C LEU A 431 -39.12 17.07 -22.79
N VAL A 432 -38.78 17.82 -21.77
CA VAL A 432 -38.99 19.28 -21.75
C VAL A 432 -37.62 19.97 -21.89
N PHE A 433 -37.54 20.89 -22.84
CA PHE A 433 -36.41 21.81 -22.94
C PHE A 433 -36.82 23.22 -22.50
N GLU A 434 -36.07 23.80 -21.56
CA GLU A 434 -36.25 25.16 -21.04
C GLU A 434 -35.36 26.20 -21.76
#